data_0225f06354abf8c929e7d6efe1643eaa
#
_entry.id   0225f06354abf8c929e7d6efe1643eaa
#
_cell.length_a   1.000
_cell.length_b   1.000
_cell.length_c   1.000
_cell.angle_alpha   90.00
_cell.angle_beta   90.00
_cell.angle_gamma   90.00
#
_symmetry.space_group_name_H-M   'P 1'
#
loop_
_entity.id
_entity.type
_entity.pdbx_description
1 polymer ?
#
loop_
_entity_poly.entity_id
_entity_poly.type
_entity_poly.pdbx_seq_one_letter_code
_entity_poly.pdbx_strand_id
1 'polypeptide(L)'
;TGVELEVLCDGLYRNHGFWQTKENGKDVGYFGSDQGILRVSAPEKRGGQWKVEPILSGHIGEIATIDIDGDGQDEIMTIEEFHGNTIQIYKKDGSEYKKVWQYDNEIDFAHALVGTKLAGQNAFVCGVRRKDCELFVVTYEDGEYKVTMVDKGVGPANLCVVHEDNRDIIVSANHTAAQAAIYFVTED
;
A
#
# COMPACT_ATOMS: atom_id res chain seq x y z
N THR A 1 -16.68 20.33 -22.21
CA THR A 1 -15.84 19.25 -21.69
C THR A 1 -16.71 18.02 -21.55
N GLY A 2 -16.44 16.96 -22.33
CA GLY A 2 -17.16 15.68 -22.25
C GLY A 2 -16.41 14.73 -21.33
N VAL A 3 -17.16 13.83 -20.67
CA VAL A 3 -16.64 12.70 -19.90
C VAL A 3 -17.19 11.44 -20.54
N GLU A 4 -16.31 10.51 -20.89
CA GLU A 4 -16.67 9.19 -21.40
C GLU A 4 -16.32 8.15 -20.32
N LEU A 5 -17.22 7.18 -20.10
CA LEU A 5 -16.99 6.06 -19.20
C LEU A 5 -16.56 4.84 -20.01
N GLU A 6 -15.45 4.24 -19.62
CA GLU A 6 -15.06 2.90 -20.06
C GLU A 6 -14.94 2.01 -18.82
N VAL A 7 -15.67 0.90 -18.77
CA VAL A 7 -15.58 -0.08 -17.70
C VAL A 7 -14.55 -1.12 -18.11
N LEU A 8 -13.43 -1.19 -17.39
CA LEU A 8 -12.33 -2.09 -17.70
C LEU A 8 -12.55 -3.52 -17.18
N CYS A 9 -13.23 -3.66 -16.06
CA CYS A 9 -13.62 -4.92 -15.46
C CYS A 9 -14.83 -4.70 -14.53
N ASP A 10 -15.69 -5.67 -14.41
CA ASP A 10 -16.84 -5.70 -13.51
C ASP A 10 -16.84 -6.94 -12.59
N GLY A 11 -17.83 -7.06 -11.70
CA GLY A 11 -17.93 -8.18 -10.78
C GLY A 11 -16.94 -8.17 -9.61
N LEU A 12 -16.32 -7.04 -9.34
CA LEU A 12 -15.38 -6.86 -8.23
C LEU A 12 -16.13 -6.50 -6.94
N TYR A 13 -16.30 -7.48 -6.06
CA TYR A 13 -16.94 -7.27 -4.77
C TYR A 13 -15.98 -6.64 -3.76
N ARG A 14 -16.49 -5.72 -2.91
CA ARG A 14 -15.68 -4.95 -1.98
C ARG A 14 -14.42 -4.34 -2.62
N ASN A 15 -14.56 -3.87 -3.86
CA ASN A 15 -13.48 -3.17 -4.55
C ASN A 15 -13.18 -1.86 -3.81
N HIS A 16 -12.10 -1.82 -3.06
CA HIS A 16 -11.76 -0.75 -2.14
C HIS A 16 -10.33 -0.25 -2.31
N GLY A 17 -9.35 -1.15 -2.24
CA GLY A 17 -7.95 -0.80 -2.36
C GLY A 17 -7.62 -0.29 -3.76
N PHE A 18 -6.93 0.84 -3.81
CA PHE A 18 -6.40 1.41 -5.04
C PHE A 18 -5.00 1.96 -4.81
N TRP A 19 -4.07 1.51 -5.62
CA TRP A 19 -2.71 2.05 -5.64
C TRP A 19 -2.31 2.42 -7.06
N GLN A 20 -1.67 3.57 -7.23
CA GLN A 20 -1.13 4.01 -8.52
C GLN A 20 0.38 4.18 -8.41
N THR A 21 1.09 3.64 -9.39
CA THR A 21 2.55 3.79 -9.50
C THR A 21 2.98 3.88 -10.97
N LYS A 22 4.29 3.94 -11.19
CA LYS A 22 4.88 3.86 -12.54
C LYS A 22 5.80 2.66 -12.63
N GLU A 23 5.53 1.80 -13.61
CA GLU A 23 6.43 0.72 -14.00
C GLU A 23 7.06 1.01 -15.36
N ASN A 24 8.38 1.05 -15.43
CA ASN A 24 9.11 1.40 -16.66
C ASN A 24 8.61 2.71 -17.31
N GLY A 25 8.25 3.70 -16.49
CA GLY A 25 7.75 5.00 -16.92
C GLY A 25 6.29 5.05 -17.37
N LYS A 26 5.54 3.94 -17.29
CA LYS A 26 4.11 3.84 -17.63
C LYS A 26 3.27 3.85 -16.36
N ASP A 27 2.13 4.52 -16.41
CA ASP A 27 1.18 4.49 -15.30
C ASP A 27 0.52 3.11 -15.18
N VAL A 28 0.52 2.61 -13.95
CA VAL A 28 -0.08 1.32 -13.56
C VAL A 28 -0.96 1.55 -12.34
N GLY A 29 -2.17 0.97 -12.36
CA GLY A 29 -3.07 0.94 -11.22
C GLY A 29 -3.24 -0.48 -10.71
N TYR A 30 -3.34 -0.62 -9.39
CA TYR A 30 -3.68 -1.86 -8.71
C TYR A 30 -5.01 -1.69 -8.01
N PHE A 31 -5.90 -2.67 -8.17
CA PHE A 31 -7.24 -2.65 -7.59
C PHE A 31 -7.43 -3.90 -6.71
N GLY A 32 -7.72 -3.67 -5.43
CA GLY A 32 -8.01 -4.73 -4.46
C GLY A 32 -9.49 -5.01 -4.31
N SER A 33 -9.86 -6.27 -4.27
CA SER A 33 -11.23 -6.74 -4.11
C SER A 33 -11.27 -8.12 -3.47
N ASP A 34 -12.48 -8.65 -3.26
CA ASP A 34 -12.65 -10.06 -2.83
C ASP A 34 -12.16 -11.09 -3.85
N GLN A 35 -11.93 -10.68 -5.10
CA GLN A 35 -11.37 -11.52 -6.16
C GLN A 35 -9.84 -11.50 -6.19
N GLY A 36 -9.22 -10.61 -5.43
CA GLY A 36 -7.77 -10.43 -5.39
C GLY A 36 -7.32 -9.09 -5.93
N ILE A 37 -6.11 -9.05 -6.49
CA ILE A 37 -5.52 -7.86 -7.09
C ILE A 37 -5.61 -7.93 -8.62
N LEU A 38 -6.21 -6.89 -9.20
CA LEU A 38 -6.10 -6.60 -10.62
C LEU A 38 -5.05 -5.52 -10.84
N ARG A 39 -4.10 -5.81 -11.73
CA ARG A 39 -3.15 -4.84 -12.26
C ARG A 39 -3.66 -4.30 -13.59
N VAL A 40 -3.76 -2.98 -13.68
CA VAL A 40 -4.25 -2.29 -14.88
C VAL A 40 -3.15 -1.37 -15.40
N SER A 41 -2.77 -1.53 -16.66
CA SER A 41 -1.77 -0.68 -17.29
C SER A 41 -2.33 0.10 -18.48
N ALA A 42 -1.91 1.36 -18.56
CA ALA A 42 -2.32 2.26 -19.62
C ALA A 42 -1.78 1.80 -20.99
N PRO A 43 -2.56 2.01 -22.07
CA PRO A 43 -2.11 1.69 -23.41
C PRO A 43 -0.95 2.61 -23.86
N GLU A 44 -0.11 2.14 -24.77
CA GLU A 44 1.03 2.91 -25.30
C GLU A 44 0.59 4.15 -26.11
N LYS A 45 -0.60 4.09 -26.68
CA LYS A 45 -1.14 5.16 -27.51
C LYS A 45 -2.56 5.51 -27.06
N ARG A 46 -2.90 6.78 -27.14
CA ARG A 46 -4.27 7.26 -26.88
C ARG A 46 -5.28 6.46 -27.71
N GLY A 47 -6.35 5.98 -27.05
CA GLY A 47 -7.38 5.15 -27.68
C GLY A 47 -6.97 3.67 -27.89
N GLY A 48 -5.80 3.27 -27.39
CA GLY A 48 -5.42 1.85 -27.32
C GLY A 48 -6.18 1.13 -26.22
N GLN A 49 -6.06 -0.19 -26.21
CA GLN A 49 -6.70 -1.04 -25.22
C GLN A 49 -5.92 -1.05 -23.89
N TRP A 50 -6.61 -0.87 -22.77
CA TRP A 50 -6.08 -1.07 -21.44
C TRP A 50 -5.81 -2.55 -21.18
N LYS A 51 -4.72 -2.86 -20.52
CA LYS A 51 -4.40 -4.22 -20.14
C LYS A 51 -4.83 -4.46 -18.70
N VAL A 52 -5.65 -5.47 -18.47
CA VAL A 52 -6.16 -5.86 -17.14
C VAL A 52 -5.68 -7.28 -16.86
N GLU A 53 -4.95 -7.44 -15.76
CA GLU A 53 -4.31 -8.71 -15.39
C GLU A 53 -4.62 -9.05 -13.92
N PRO A 54 -5.23 -10.19 -13.61
CA PRO A 54 -5.25 -10.72 -12.25
C PRO A 54 -3.84 -11.20 -11.89
N ILE A 55 -3.30 -10.70 -10.75
CA ILE A 55 -1.92 -11.00 -10.35
C ILE A 55 -1.82 -11.71 -9.00
N LEU A 56 -2.80 -11.55 -8.12
CA LEU A 56 -2.87 -12.22 -6.83
C LEU A 56 -4.33 -12.52 -6.52
N SER A 57 -4.64 -13.74 -6.10
CA SER A 57 -5.98 -14.13 -5.64
C SER A 57 -6.09 -13.97 -4.12
N GLY A 58 -7.30 -13.67 -3.62
CA GLY A 58 -7.56 -13.51 -2.19
C GLY A 58 -8.50 -12.34 -1.92
N HIS A 59 -8.83 -12.10 -0.65
CA HIS A 59 -9.67 -10.99 -0.25
C HIS A 59 -8.78 -9.80 0.13
N ILE A 60 -8.64 -8.83 -0.75
CA ILE A 60 -7.69 -7.72 -0.60
C ILE A 60 -8.44 -6.42 -0.34
N GLY A 61 -8.17 -5.81 0.82
CA GLY A 61 -8.76 -4.53 1.23
C GLY A 61 -7.95 -3.31 0.77
N GLU A 62 -6.64 -3.30 1.01
CA GLU A 62 -5.73 -2.23 0.61
C GLU A 62 -4.46 -2.77 -0.02
N ILE A 63 -3.79 -1.93 -0.81
CA ILE A 63 -2.59 -2.29 -1.55
C ILE A 63 -1.63 -1.11 -1.57
N ALA A 64 -0.33 -1.39 -1.46
CA ALA A 64 0.73 -0.48 -1.87
C ALA A 64 1.88 -1.29 -2.48
N THR A 65 2.67 -0.67 -3.35
CA THR A 65 3.86 -1.30 -3.92
C THR A 65 5.09 -0.40 -3.77
N ILE A 66 6.23 -1.00 -3.51
CA ILE A 66 7.55 -0.38 -3.57
C ILE A 66 8.62 -1.47 -3.60
N ASP A 67 9.73 -1.23 -4.25
CA ASP A 67 10.95 -2.06 -4.20
C ASP A 67 11.60 -1.89 -2.82
N ILE A 68 11.07 -2.59 -1.81
CA ILE A 68 11.48 -2.39 -0.41
C ILE A 68 12.85 -3.01 -0.11
N ASP A 69 13.22 -4.08 -0.80
CA ASP A 69 14.51 -4.76 -0.58
C ASP A 69 15.61 -4.33 -1.57
N GLY A 70 15.30 -3.46 -2.53
CA GLY A 70 16.25 -2.86 -3.45
C GLY A 70 16.73 -3.79 -4.56
N ASP A 71 15.99 -4.86 -4.88
CA ASP A 71 16.34 -5.80 -5.95
C ASP A 71 15.91 -5.36 -7.36
N GLY A 72 15.18 -4.24 -7.46
CA GLY A 72 14.68 -3.65 -8.69
C GLY A 72 13.28 -4.14 -9.09
N GLN A 73 12.59 -4.90 -8.23
CA GLN A 73 11.20 -5.31 -8.41
C GLN A 73 10.38 -4.86 -7.20
N ASP A 74 9.21 -4.28 -7.45
CA ASP A 74 8.33 -3.86 -6.38
C ASP A 74 7.73 -5.07 -5.66
N GLU A 75 7.80 -5.09 -4.32
CA GLU A 75 6.96 -5.90 -3.48
C GLU A 75 5.57 -5.29 -3.35
N ILE A 76 4.59 -6.16 -3.08
CA ILE A 76 3.20 -5.76 -2.82
C ILE A 76 2.91 -5.95 -1.35
N MET A 77 2.58 -4.88 -0.63
CA MET A 77 1.97 -4.99 0.69
C MET A 77 0.45 -4.91 0.58
N THR A 78 -0.24 -5.73 1.34
CA THR A 78 -1.71 -5.81 1.37
C THR A 78 -2.25 -5.70 2.78
N ILE A 79 -3.48 -5.21 2.90
CA ILE A 79 -4.36 -5.42 4.05
C ILE A 79 -5.42 -6.43 3.64
N GLU A 80 -5.57 -7.51 4.41
CA GLU A 80 -6.48 -8.62 4.15
C GLU A 80 -7.34 -8.92 5.40
N GLU A 81 -8.62 -9.09 5.28
CA GLU A 81 -9.57 -8.85 4.20
C GLU A 81 -9.90 -7.35 4.05
N PHE A 82 -11.09 -7.03 3.54
CA PHE A 82 -11.62 -5.67 3.56
C PHE A 82 -11.70 -5.11 4.99
N HIS A 83 -10.99 -4.02 5.28
CA HIS A 83 -10.75 -3.50 6.63
C HIS A 83 -10.26 -4.61 7.60
N GLY A 84 -9.32 -5.39 7.15
CA GLY A 84 -8.98 -6.67 7.73
C GLY A 84 -8.06 -6.62 8.95
N ASN A 85 -7.65 -7.80 9.35
CA ASN A 85 -6.82 -8.02 10.52
C ASN A 85 -5.45 -8.65 10.20
N THR A 86 -5.08 -8.62 8.92
CA THR A 86 -3.83 -9.19 8.44
C THR A 86 -3.14 -8.20 7.50
N ILE A 87 -1.85 -7.97 7.70
CA ILE A 87 -0.99 -7.19 6.80
C ILE A 87 0.12 -8.11 6.32
N GLN A 88 0.30 -8.22 4.99
CA GLN A 88 1.24 -9.15 4.38
C GLN A 88 2.07 -8.48 3.29
N ILE A 89 3.27 -9.02 3.05
CA ILE A 89 4.11 -8.63 1.91
C ILE A 89 4.26 -9.83 0.99
N TYR A 90 4.09 -9.56 -0.29
CA TYR A 90 4.28 -10.50 -1.37
C TYR A 90 5.43 -10.05 -2.28
N LYS A 91 6.29 -11.01 -2.63
CA LYS A 91 7.37 -10.84 -3.59
C LYS A 91 7.11 -11.67 -4.82
N LYS A 92 7.45 -11.13 -5.98
CA LYS A 92 7.30 -11.84 -7.25
C LYS A 92 8.39 -12.92 -7.37
N ASP A 93 7.97 -14.16 -7.68
CA ASP A 93 8.83 -15.28 -7.99
C ASP A 93 8.38 -15.91 -9.33
N GLY A 94 9.12 -15.60 -10.39
CA GLY A 94 8.73 -15.96 -11.75
C GLY A 94 7.44 -15.27 -12.19
N SER A 95 6.36 -16.04 -12.42
CA SER A 95 5.04 -15.51 -12.79
C SER A 95 4.07 -15.33 -11.61
N GLU A 96 4.46 -15.75 -10.41
CA GLU A 96 3.60 -15.80 -9.24
C GLU A 96 4.09 -14.83 -8.15
N TYR A 97 3.18 -14.45 -7.26
CA TYR A 97 3.52 -13.72 -6.04
C TYR A 97 3.49 -14.66 -4.85
N LYS A 98 4.55 -14.67 -4.06
CA LYS A 98 4.68 -15.48 -2.85
C LYS A 98 4.69 -14.58 -1.62
N LYS A 99 3.93 -14.96 -0.59
CA LYS A 99 4.00 -14.30 0.70
C LYS A 99 5.39 -14.51 1.31
N VAL A 100 6.06 -13.40 1.64
CA VAL A 100 7.40 -13.39 2.23
C VAL A 100 7.43 -12.83 3.65
N TRP A 101 6.39 -12.10 4.05
CA TRP A 101 6.28 -11.53 5.38
C TRP A 101 4.81 -11.33 5.79
N GLN A 102 4.58 -11.29 7.08
CA GLN A 102 3.30 -10.96 7.69
C GLN A 102 3.54 -10.22 9.00
N TYR A 103 2.71 -9.22 9.31
CA TYR A 103 2.72 -8.52 10.59
C TYR A 103 2.26 -9.46 11.70
N ASP A 104 3.07 -9.59 12.75
CA ASP A 104 2.86 -10.61 13.79
C ASP A 104 1.88 -10.17 14.90
N ASN A 105 1.67 -8.85 15.08
CA ASN A 105 0.76 -8.37 16.11
C ASN A 105 -0.69 -8.69 15.76
N GLU A 106 -1.47 -8.98 16.78
CA GLU A 106 -2.91 -9.11 16.63
C GLU A 106 -3.56 -7.74 16.42
N ILE A 107 -4.03 -7.48 15.21
CA ILE A 107 -4.65 -6.22 14.80
C ILE A 107 -6.12 -6.40 14.45
N ASP A 108 -6.85 -5.29 14.39
CA ASP A 108 -8.22 -5.23 13.88
C ASP A 108 -8.44 -3.91 13.14
N PHE A 109 -9.11 -4.00 12.02
CA PHE A 109 -9.45 -2.85 11.18
C PHE A 109 -8.22 -2.08 10.70
N ALA A 110 -7.25 -2.76 10.07
CA ALA A 110 -6.21 -2.11 9.30
C ALA A 110 -6.86 -1.36 8.11
N HIS A 111 -6.41 -0.14 7.83
CA HIS A 111 -7.15 0.73 6.91
C HIS A 111 -6.27 1.58 6.00
N ALA A 112 -5.12 2.03 6.46
CA ALA A 112 -4.28 2.93 5.69
C ALA A 112 -2.94 2.27 5.36
N LEU A 113 -2.52 2.42 4.10
CA LEU A 113 -1.29 1.82 3.59
C LEU A 113 -0.69 2.73 2.51
N VAL A 114 0.61 3.01 2.62
CA VAL A 114 1.37 3.80 1.65
C VAL A 114 2.74 3.18 1.43
N GLY A 115 3.12 2.95 0.18
CA GLY A 115 4.50 2.64 -0.22
C GLY A 115 5.23 3.93 -0.58
N THR A 116 6.38 4.20 0.05
CA THR A 116 7.07 5.48 -0.07
C THR A 116 8.55 5.36 0.28
N LYS A 117 9.28 6.45 0.11
CA LYS A 117 10.62 6.61 0.66
C LYS A 117 10.56 7.43 1.95
N LEU A 118 11.21 6.98 3.02
CA LEU A 118 11.35 7.70 4.28
C LEU A 118 12.82 7.74 4.68
N ALA A 119 13.35 8.92 4.99
CA ALA A 119 14.76 9.12 5.35
C ALA A 119 15.73 8.39 4.39
N GLY A 120 15.47 8.54 3.09
CA GLY A 120 16.29 7.91 2.06
C GLY A 120 16.04 6.41 1.80
N GLN A 121 15.23 5.73 2.62
CA GLN A 121 14.98 4.29 2.57
C GLN A 121 13.56 3.99 2.05
N ASN A 122 13.42 2.94 1.24
CA ASN A 122 12.10 2.47 0.80
C ASN A 122 11.36 1.83 1.97
N ALA A 123 10.07 2.16 2.12
CA ALA A 123 9.27 1.76 3.26
C ALA A 123 7.78 1.63 2.93
N PHE A 124 7.07 0.86 3.74
CA PHE A 124 5.62 0.92 3.84
C PHE A 124 5.21 1.60 5.14
N VAL A 125 4.23 2.52 5.06
CA VAL A 125 3.61 3.16 6.23
C VAL A 125 2.22 2.59 6.40
N CYS A 126 1.92 2.07 7.60
CA CYS A 126 0.71 1.31 7.89
C CYS A 126 -0.07 1.93 9.04
N GLY A 127 -1.40 1.97 8.89
CA GLY A 127 -2.32 2.46 9.91
C GLY A 127 -3.40 1.44 10.26
N VAL A 128 -3.56 1.18 11.55
CA VAL A 128 -4.54 0.25 12.14
C VAL A 128 -5.49 1.01 13.05
N ARG A 129 -6.82 0.90 12.83
CA ARG A 129 -7.83 1.74 13.49
C ARG A 129 -8.37 1.21 14.81
N ARG A 130 -8.22 -0.08 15.10
CA ARG A 130 -8.75 -0.72 16.31
C ARG A 130 -7.66 -1.49 17.06
N LYS A 131 -8.00 -2.01 18.24
CA LYS A 131 -7.08 -2.57 19.22
C LYS A 131 -6.06 -1.53 19.67
N ASP A 132 -4.77 -1.73 19.43
CA ASP A 132 -3.70 -0.80 19.83
C ASP A 132 -3.69 0.49 18.98
N CYS A 133 -4.49 0.55 17.91
CA CYS A 133 -4.65 1.73 17.04
C CYS A 133 -3.30 2.27 16.54
N GLU A 134 -2.53 1.39 15.93
CA GLU A 134 -1.11 1.58 15.61
C GLU A 134 -0.89 2.38 14.33
N LEU A 135 0.15 3.20 14.34
CA LEU A 135 0.83 3.75 13.18
C LEU A 135 2.27 3.23 13.19
N PHE A 136 2.68 2.53 12.15
CA PHE A 136 4.03 1.97 12.06
C PHE A 136 4.59 1.98 10.64
N VAL A 137 5.91 1.85 10.55
CA VAL A 137 6.68 1.77 9.31
C VAL A 137 7.30 0.38 9.20
N VAL A 138 7.32 -0.16 8.00
CA VAL A 138 8.06 -1.38 7.66
C VAL A 138 9.16 -1.03 6.69
N THR A 139 10.40 -1.41 7.02
CA THR A 139 11.60 -1.30 6.18
C THR A 139 12.22 -2.67 5.94
N TYR A 140 13.21 -2.75 5.06
CA TYR A 140 14.01 -3.97 4.86
C TYR A 140 15.48 -3.66 5.10
N GLU A 141 16.08 -4.33 6.07
CA GLU A 141 17.46 -4.10 6.51
C GLU A 141 18.13 -5.42 6.85
N ASP A 142 19.37 -5.59 6.43
CA ASP A 142 20.17 -6.79 6.72
C ASP A 142 19.49 -8.12 6.34
N GLY A 143 18.65 -8.11 5.30
CA GLY A 143 17.96 -9.31 4.84
C GLY A 143 16.63 -9.59 5.57
N GLU A 144 16.15 -8.67 6.43
CA GLU A 144 14.95 -8.85 7.23
C GLU A 144 14.00 -7.65 7.16
N TYR A 145 12.70 -7.90 7.24
CA TYR A 145 11.69 -6.86 7.42
C TYR A 145 11.72 -6.36 8.86
N LYS A 146 11.84 -5.05 9.04
CA LYS A 146 11.86 -4.37 10.35
C LYS A 146 10.60 -3.54 10.53
N VAL A 147 10.03 -3.58 11.72
CA VAL A 147 8.86 -2.78 12.08
C VAL A 147 9.28 -1.71 13.07
N THR A 148 9.08 -0.45 12.71
CA THR A 148 9.27 0.70 13.61
C THR A 148 7.92 1.28 13.98
N MET A 149 7.56 1.22 15.26
CA MET A 149 6.34 1.82 15.77
C MET A 149 6.50 3.34 15.83
N VAL A 150 5.62 4.06 15.10
CA VAL A 150 5.59 5.52 15.10
C VAL A 150 4.72 6.04 16.22
N ASP A 151 3.49 5.48 16.37
CA ASP A 151 2.55 5.90 17.40
C ASP A 151 1.52 4.79 17.71
N LYS A 152 0.91 4.85 18.90
CA LYS A 152 -0.16 3.96 19.36
C LYS A 152 -1.34 4.74 19.91
N GLY A 153 -2.54 4.14 19.82
CA GLY A 153 -3.76 4.79 20.29
C GLY A 153 -4.34 5.83 19.33
N VAL A 154 -3.72 6.02 18.18
CA VAL A 154 -4.09 7.09 17.22
C VAL A 154 -5.09 6.64 16.15
N GLY A 155 -4.99 5.40 15.69
CA GLY A 155 -5.92 4.77 14.76
C GLY A 155 -6.05 5.48 13.42
N PRO A 156 -5.01 5.50 12.59
CA PRO A 156 -5.04 6.19 11.31
C PRO A 156 -6.11 5.65 10.37
N ALA A 157 -6.94 6.55 9.82
CA ALA A 157 -7.91 6.23 8.78
C ALA A 157 -7.41 6.57 7.38
N ASN A 158 -6.44 7.48 7.27
CA ASN A 158 -5.81 7.82 6.02
C ASN A 158 -4.41 8.36 6.27
N LEU A 159 -3.52 8.16 5.32
CA LEU A 159 -2.11 8.56 5.39
C LEU A 159 -1.67 9.16 4.06
N CYS A 160 -0.79 10.12 4.11
CA CYS A 160 0.07 10.46 2.98
C CYS A 160 1.47 10.84 3.48
N VAL A 161 2.45 10.81 2.59
CA VAL A 161 3.80 11.24 2.89
C VAL A 161 4.16 12.42 2.01
N VAL A 162 4.74 13.43 2.63
CA VAL A 162 5.26 14.63 1.97
C VAL A 162 6.77 14.65 2.13
N HIS A 163 7.47 14.87 1.02
CA HIS A 163 8.93 14.95 1.00
C HIS A 163 9.36 16.42 0.97
N GLU A 164 10.19 16.82 1.92
CA GLU A 164 10.87 18.11 1.97
C GLU A 164 12.39 17.91 1.75
N ASP A 165 13.13 18.99 1.52
CA ASP A 165 14.55 18.90 1.17
C ASP A 165 15.43 18.18 2.22
N ASN A 166 15.04 18.23 3.50
CA ASN A 166 15.85 17.72 4.62
C ASN A 166 15.08 16.81 5.60
N ARG A 167 13.84 16.45 5.26
CA ARG A 167 13.02 15.56 6.10
C ARG A 167 11.81 15.06 5.32
N ASP A 168 11.27 13.95 5.76
CA ASP A 168 9.98 13.46 5.32
C ASP A 168 8.91 13.71 6.39
N ILE A 169 7.65 13.81 5.97
CA ILE A 169 6.52 14.09 6.86
C ILE A 169 5.44 13.06 6.59
N ILE A 170 5.08 12.27 7.60
CA ILE A 170 3.88 11.44 7.57
C ILE A 170 2.72 12.32 8.03
N VAL A 171 1.73 12.51 7.17
CA VAL A 171 0.48 13.21 7.49
C VAL A 171 -0.59 12.17 7.74
N SER A 172 -1.27 12.25 8.88
CA SER A 172 -2.20 11.24 9.33
C SER A 172 -3.54 11.82 9.79
N ALA A 173 -4.61 11.21 9.32
CA ALA A 173 -5.95 11.39 9.87
C ALA A 173 -6.15 10.38 11.01
N ASN A 174 -5.77 10.73 12.23
CA ASN A 174 -5.83 9.88 13.42
C ASN A 174 -7.27 9.79 13.91
N HIS A 175 -8.04 8.88 13.31
CA HIS A 175 -9.48 8.75 13.54
C HIS A 175 -9.84 8.47 15.00
N THR A 176 -9.13 7.53 15.63
CA THR A 176 -9.46 7.10 17.00
C THR A 176 -9.11 8.18 18.01
N ALA A 177 -8.02 8.91 17.81
CA ALA A 177 -7.62 10.02 18.65
C ALA A 177 -8.32 11.35 18.29
N ALA A 178 -9.14 11.40 17.23
CA ALA A 178 -9.81 12.58 16.71
C ALA A 178 -8.83 13.74 16.38
N GLN A 179 -7.71 13.43 15.73
CA GLN A 179 -6.64 14.36 15.42
C GLN A 179 -6.30 14.38 13.93
N ALA A 180 -5.91 15.54 13.42
CA ALA A 180 -5.06 15.67 12.25
C ALA A 180 -3.60 15.83 12.76
N ALA A 181 -2.72 14.93 12.38
CA ALA A 181 -1.36 14.88 12.90
C ALA A 181 -0.31 14.86 11.79
N ILE A 182 0.88 15.36 12.13
CA ILE A 182 2.08 15.22 11.30
C ILE A 182 3.21 14.65 12.15
N TYR A 183 3.98 13.74 11.55
CA TYR A 183 5.16 13.12 12.16
C TYR A 183 6.35 13.45 11.28
N PHE A 184 7.37 14.08 11.85
CA PHE A 184 8.61 14.39 11.15
C PHE A 184 9.55 13.20 11.21
N VAL A 185 10.04 12.79 10.05
CA VAL A 185 11.03 11.71 9.89
C VAL A 185 12.32 12.33 9.39
N THR A 186 13.39 12.14 10.16
CA THR A 186 14.74 12.63 9.84
C THR A 186 15.70 11.46 9.77
N GLU A 187 16.76 11.59 9.00
CA GLU A 187 17.93 10.69 9.10
C GLU A 187 18.60 10.90 10.47
N ASP A 188 18.98 9.82 11.15
CA ASP A 188 19.75 9.85 12.41
C ASP A 188 21.23 10.14 12.13
#